data_f26a946cdcdcd50940a1e4a015409709
#
_entry.id   f26a946cdcdcd50940a1e4a015409709
#
_cell.length_a   1.000
_cell.length_b   1.000
_cell.length_c   1.000
_cell.angle_alpha   90.00
_cell.angle_beta   90.00
_cell.angle_gamma   90.00
#
_symmetry.space_group_name_H-M   'P 1'
#
loop_
_entity.id
_entity.type
_entity.pdbx_description
1 polymer ?
#
loop_
_entity_poly.entity_id
_entity_poly.type
_entity_poly.pdbx_seq_one_letter_code
_entity_poly.pdbx_strand_id
1 'polypeptide(L)'
;MCIRDRSIDVSTGDIITPAAVKYEFGGIFDENVKITLWGYNIETVMAEKVETILSRGVFTTRPRDFYDVYILGTTQEYDKEIFKEALKATAIHRGSLEKIADVKGIIEQIFSSANLNDMWVKYQKKFSYAKDITFDKILGVLNNLLA
;
A
#
# COMPACT_ATOMS: atom_id res chain seq x y z
N MET A 1 -17.92 25.04 11.00
CA MET A 1 -16.53 24.87 10.51
C MET A 1 -16.08 23.48 10.94
N CYS A 2 -16.12 22.50 10.03
CA CYS A 2 -15.67 21.15 10.37
C CYS A 2 -14.16 21.12 10.34
N ILE A 3 -13.55 21.03 11.49
CA ILE A 3 -12.15 20.67 11.63
C ILE A 3 -12.08 19.19 11.25
N ARG A 4 -11.55 18.88 10.07
CA ARG A 4 -11.20 17.50 9.75
C ARG A 4 -9.95 17.18 10.55
N ASP A 5 -10.11 16.35 11.57
CA ASP A 5 -8.97 15.78 12.28
C ASP A 5 -8.10 15.02 11.25
N ARG A 6 -6.87 15.45 11.10
CA ARG A 6 -5.86 14.74 10.32
C ARG A 6 -4.97 14.03 11.32
N SER A 7 -4.83 12.72 11.16
CA SER A 7 -3.88 11.94 11.93
C SER A 7 -2.56 11.82 11.15
N ILE A 8 -1.47 11.88 11.87
CA ILE A 8 -0.14 11.56 11.37
C ILE A 8 0.26 10.27 12.06
N ASP A 9 0.48 9.21 11.28
CA ASP A 9 1.01 7.96 11.80
C ASP A 9 2.53 8.05 11.85
N VAL A 10 3.09 7.87 13.04
CA VAL A 10 4.54 7.85 13.24
C VAL A 10 4.93 6.42 13.60
N SER A 11 5.82 5.85 12.81
CA SER A 11 6.38 4.52 13.05
C SER A 11 7.87 4.61 13.31
N THR A 12 8.39 3.67 14.09
CA THR A 12 9.82 3.56 14.40
C THR A 12 10.26 2.12 14.25
N GLY A 13 11.48 1.92 13.72
CA GLY A 13 12.05 0.60 13.55
C GLY A 13 11.70 -0.11 12.25
N ASP A 14 10.95 0.53 11.36
CA ASP A 14 10.66 -0.01 10.02
C ASP A 14 11.89 0.07 9.11
N ILE A 15 11.98 -0.88 8.18
CA ILE A 15 13.03 -0.88 7.15
C ILE A 15 12.57 -0.04 5.97
N ILE A 16 13.37 0.94 5.59
CA ILE A 16 13.14 1.79 4.42
C ILE A 16 14.19 1.47 3.36
N THR A 17 13.76 1.10 2.17
CA THR A 17 14.62 0.66 1.07
C THR A 17 14.47 1.58 -0.14
N PRO A 18 15.56 2.18 -0.68
CA PRO A 18 16.95 2.07 -0.19
C PRO A 18 17.21 2.97 1.02
N ALA A 19 16.47 4.07 1.19
CA ALA A 19 16.63 5.03 2.29
C ALA A 19 15.42 5.95 2.41
N ALA A 20 15.26 6.58 3.58
CA ALA A 20 14.27 7.61 3.80
C ALA A 20 14.47 8.80 2.86
N VAL A 21 13.37 9.39 2.41
CA VAL A 21 13.33 10.57 1.54
C VAL A 21 12.93 11.79 2.34
N LYS A 22 13.55 12.91 2.00
CA LYS A 22 13.27 14.20 2.64
C LYS A 22 12.16 14.91 1.87
N TYR A 23 11.04 15.18 2.55
CA TYR A 23 9.93 15.92 1.99
C TYR A 23 9.89 17.35 2.54
N GLU A 24 9.62 18.30 1.68
CA GLU A 24 9.42 19.72 2.06
C GLU A 24 7.94 20.09 1.85
N PHE A 25 7.34 20.65 2.87
CA PHE A 25 5.97 21.16 2.84
C PHE A 25 5.96 22.66 3.10
N GLY A 26 5.16 23.40 2.34
CA GLY A 26 4.88 24.80 2.63
C GLY A 26 4.00 24.93 3.87
N GLY A 27 4.22 25.99 4.65
CA GLY A 27 3.34 26.30 5.78
C GLY A 27 1.94 26.70 5.32
N ILE A 28 0.91 26.26 6.05
CA ILE A 28 -0.50 26.55 5.71
C ILE A 28 -0.84 28.03 5.90
N PHE A 29 -0.17 28.70 6.84
CA PHE A 29 -0.43 30.08 7.21
C PHE A 29 0.63 31.07 6.71
N ASP A 30 1.82 30.58 6.34
CA ASP A 30 2.94 31.36 5.80
C ASP A 30 3.69 30.51 4.79
N GLU A 31 3.61 30.90 3.52
CA GLU A 31 4.27 30.18 2.40
C GLU A 31 5.80 30.24 2.49
N ASN A 32 6.37 31.18 3.26
CA ASN A 32 7.82 31.28 3.48
C ASN A 32 8.32 30.25 4.51
N VAL A 33 7.42 29.67 5.30
CA VAL A 33 7.79 28.62 6.26
C VAL A 33 7.83 27.29 5.54
N LYS A 34 9.00 26.66 5.52
CA LYS A 34 9.18 25.30 5.00
C LYS A 34 9.31 24.32 6.16
N ILE A 35 8.49 23.28 6.15
CA ILE A 35 8.56 22.17 7.09
C ILE A 35 9.21 21.02 6.35
N THR A 36 10.30 20.50 6.89
CA THR A 36 11.01 19.37 6.30
C THR A 36 10.85 18.13 7.18
N LEU A 37 10.41 17.04 6.59
CA LEU A 37 10.20 15.76 7.26
C LEU A 37 10.88 14.64 6.49
N TRP A 38 11.42 13.66 7.23
CA TRP A 38 11.83 12.39 6.64
C TRP A 38 10.62 11.47 6.54
N GLY A 39 10.48 10.79 5.42
CA GLY A 39 9.40 9.86 5.17
C GLY A 39 9.85 8.68 4.32
N TYR A 40 8.95 7.72 4.14
CA TYR A 40 9.18 6.58 3.27
C TYR A 40 9.18 7.02 1.81
N ASN A 41 10.06 6.39 1.00
CA ASN A 41 9.90 6.43 -0.45
C ASN A 41 8.66 5.62 -0.86
N ILE A 42 8.17 5.86 -2.07
CA ILE A 42 6.94 5.25 -2.56
C ILE A 42 7.02 3.73 -2.60
N GLU A 43 8.18 3.19 -2.97
CA GLU A 43 8.42 1.75 -3.08
C GLU A 43 8.31 1.05 -1.73
N THR A 44 8.82 1.65 -0.65
CA THR A 44 8.66 1.10 0.71
C THR A 44 7.19 1.12 1.14
N VAL A 45 6.47 2.21 0.90
CA VAL A 45 5.03 2.27 1.23
C VAL A 45 4.25 1.19 0.49
N MET A 46 4.50 1.03 -0.81
CA MET A 46 3.88 -0.01 -1.62
C MET A 46 4.24 -1.42 -1.15
N ALA A 47 5.51 -1.64 -0.82
CA ALA A 47 6.02 -2.93 -0.33
C ALA A 47 5.34 -3.36 0.96
N GLU A 48 5.15 -2.44 1.91
CA GLU A 48 4.44 -2.73 3.16
C GLU A 48 2.98 -3.13 2.95
N LYS A 49 2.30 -2.45 2.02
CA LYS A 49 0.91 -2.75 1.65
C LYS A 49 0.80 -4.12 0.97
N VAL A 50 1.66 -4.36 -0.02
CA VAL A 50 1.69 -5.63 -0.76
C VAL A 50 2.08 -6.78 0.16
N GLU A 51 3.10 -6.62 1.00
CA GLU A 51 3.46 -7.64 2.00
C GLU A 51 2.26 -7.97 2.91
N THR A 52 1.54 -6.96 3.38
CA THR A 52 0.36 -7.16 4.23
C THR A 52 -0.75 -7.92 3.49
N ILE A 53 -0.98 -7.63 2.21
CA ILE A 53 -1.95 -8.36 1.38
C ILE A 53 -1.52 -9.81 1.22
N LEU A 54 -0.27 -10.06 0.84
CA LEU A 54 0.24 -11.41 0.62
C LEU A 54 0.29 -12.24 1.91
N SER A 55 0.79 -11.66 3.00
CA SER A 55 0.94 -12.37 4.27
C SER A 55 -0.41 -12.72 4.92
N ARG A 56 -1.45 -11.95 4.69
CA ARG A 56 -2.81 -12.21 5.17
C ARG A 56 -3.64 -13.02 4.21
N GLY A 57 -3.36 -12.93 2.90
CA GLY A 57 -4.08 -13.63 1.85
C GLY A 57 -5.59 -13.44 1.95
N VAL A 58 -6.33 -14.52 1.85
CA VAL A 58 -7.82 -14.52 1.93
C VAL A 58 -8.38 -14.13 3.30
N PHE A 59 -7.56 -14.11 4.35
CA PHE A 59 -7.97 -13.72 5.70
C PHE A 59 -7.82 -12.22 6.00
N THR A 60 -7.45 -11.42 5.00
CA THR A 60 -7.34 -9.98 5.21
C THR A 60 -8.71 -9.34 5.49
N THR A 61 -8.71 -8.38 6.41
CA THR A 61 -9.87 -7.55 6.75
C THR A 61 -9.63 -6.08 6.41
N ARG A 62 -8.61 -5.81 5.58
CA ARG A 62 -8.12 -4.45 5.29
C ARG A 62 -8.31 -4.08 3.81
N PRO A 63 -9.54 -3.77 3.38
CA PRO A 63 -9.82 -3.40 1.98
C PRO A 63 -9.09 -2.13 1.55
N ARG A 64 -8.71 -1.27 2.49
CA ARG A 64 -7.95 -0.06 2.22
C ARG A 64 -6.57 -0.36 1.64
N ASP A 65 -5.90 -1.42 2.08
CA ASP A 65 -4.58 -1.77 1.53
C ASP A 65 -4.66 -2.10 0.04
N PHE A 66 -5.74 -2.74 -0.42
CA PHE A 66 -6.01 -2.97 -1.85
C PHE A 66 -6.23 -1.65 -2.61
N TYR A 67 -6.99 -0.73 -2.02
CA TYR A 67 -7.20 0.59 -2.60
C TYR A 67 -5.87 1.35 -2.72
N ASP A 68 -5.08 1.37 -1.65
CA ASP A 68 -3.81 2.08 -1.60
C ASP A 68 -2.84 1.53 -2.67
N VAL A 69 -2.72 0.20 -2.81
CA VAL A 69 -1.89 -0.43 -3.85
C VAL A 69 -2.35 -0.04 -5.26
N TYR A 70 -3.67 -0.03 -5.51
CA TYR A 70 -4.21 0.38 -6.80
C TYR A 70 -3.87 1.83 -7.12
N ILE A 71 -4.13 2.75 -6.20
CA ILE A 71 -3.88 4.18 -6.41
C ILE A 71 -2.39 4.44 -6.59
N LEU A 72 -1.54 3.92 -5.71
CA LEU A 72 -0.10 4.12 -5.81
C LEU A 72 0.47 3.54 -7.10
N GLY A 73 0.07 2.33 -7.46
CA GLY A 73 0.56 1.65 -8.68
C GLY A 73 0.04 2.25 -9.99
N THR A 74 -1.03 3.07 -9.97
CA THR A 74 -1.61 3.69 -11.17
C THR A 74 -1.32 5.18 -11.30
N THR A 75 -1.02 5.87 -10.18
CA THR A 75 -0.88 7.33 -10.18
C THR A 75 0.53 7.82 -9.84
N GLN A 76 1.38 6.96 -9.30
CA GLN A 76 2.73 7.33 -8.91
C GLN A 76 3.76 6.66 -9.81
N GLU A 77 4.86 7.39 -10.04
CA GLU A 77 6.06 6.80 -10.63
C GLU A 77 6.85 6.08 -9.53
N TYR A 78 7.29 4.88 -9.80
CA TYR A 78 8.08 4.06 -8.89
C TYR A 78 9.08 3.19 -9.67
N ASP A 79 10.19 2.83 -9.02
CA ASP A 79 11.16 1.90 -9.57
C ASP A 79 10.77 0.46 -9.15
N LYS A 80 10.57 -0.40 -10.15
CA LYS A 80 10.11 -1.77 -9.94
C LYS A 80 11.16 -2.64 -9.23
N GLU A 81 12.43 -2.43 -9.50
CA GLU A 81 13.50 -3.18 -8.84
C GLU A 81 13.67 -2.75 -7.38
N ILE A 82 13.60 -1.43 -7.12
CA ILE A 82 13.60 -0.91 -5.75
C ILE A 82 12.37 -1.42 -4.99
N PHE A 83 11.20 -1.48 -5.63
CA PHE A 83 10.00 -2.06 -5.02
C PHE A 83 10.20 -3.53 -4.64
N LYS A 84 10.79 -4.36 -5.52
CA LYS A 84 11.08 -5.77 -5.23
C LYS A 84 12.06 -5.92 -4.06
N GLU A 85 13.09 -5.10 -4.03
CA GLU A 85 14.03 -5.06 -2.91
C GLU A 85 13.34 -4.66 -1.61
N ALA A 86 12.52 -3.62 -1.63
CA ALA A 86 11.75 -3.16 -0.48
C ALA A 86 10.77 -4.24 0.01
N LEU A 87 10.07 -4.92 -0.88
CA LEU A 87 9.16 -6.02 -0.55
C LEU A 87 9.90 -7.16 0.16
N LYS A 88 11.06 -7.56 -0.38
CA LYS A 88 11.91 -8.59 0.23
C LYS A 88 12.42 -8.16 1.61
N ALA A 89 12.91 -6.94 1.73
CA ALA A 89 13.41 -6.40 3.00
C ALA A 89 12.29 -6.33 4.07
N THR A 90 11.11 -5.86 3.69
CA THR A 90 9.92 -5.82 4.56
C THR A 90 9.51 -7.23 4.99
N ALA A 91 9.49 -8.20 4.07
CA ALA A 91 9.12 -9.57 4.36
C ALA A 91 10.12 -10.25 5.32
N ILE A 92 11.42 -10.00 5.15
CA ILE A 92 12.46 -10.49 6.07
C ILE A 92 12.24 -9.87 7.46
N HIS A 93 12.08 -8.56 7.53
CA HIS A 93 11.89 -7.84 8.79
C HIS A 93 10.66 -8.31 9.58
N ARG A 94 9.57 -8.60 8.87
CA ARG A 94 8.31 -9.09 9.46
C ARG A 94 8.28 -10.61 9.67
N GLY A 95 9.32 -11.32 9.24
CA GLY A 95 9.37 -12.79 9.33
C GLY A 95 8.34 -13.51 8.47
N SER A 96 7.90 -12.87 7.38
CA SER A 96 6.87 -13.38 6.47
C SER A 96 7.40 -13.92 5.14
N LEU A 97 8.72 -13.90 4.94
CA LEU A 97 9.34 -14.26 3.67
C LEU A 97 8.92 -15.64 3.15
N GLU A 98 8.97 -16.65 4.02
CA GLU A 98 8.55 -18.02 3.65
C GLU A 98 7.04 -18.10 3.38
N LYS A 99 6.26 -17.35 4.16
CA LYS A 99 4.80 -17.32 4.03
C LYS A 99 4.32 -16.75 2.70
N ILE A 100 5.04 -15.77 2.16
CA ILE A 100 4.72 -15.13 0.89
C ILE A 100 5.52 -15.71 -0.29
N ALA A 101 6.25 -16.80 -0.11
CA ALA A 101 7.09 -17.39 -1.16
C ALA A 101 6.28 -17.84 -2.39
N ASP A 102 5.08 -18.38 -2.18
CA ASP A 102 4.17 -18.74 -3.27
C ASP A 102 3.24 -17.58 -3.64
N VAL A 103 3.82 -16.52 -4.19
CA VAL A 103 3.06 -15.34 -4.64
C VAL A 103 1.92 -15.71 -5.59
N LYS A 104 2.16 -16.60 -6.56
CA LYS A 104 1.15 -17.01 -7.56
C LYS A 104 -0.04 -17.68 -6.91
N GLY A 105 0.20 -18.69 -6.08
CA GLY A 105 -0.87 -19.39 -5.38
C GLY A 105 -1.66 -18.48 -4.45
N ILE A 106 -1.01 -17.55 -3.77
CA ILE A 106 -1.68 -16.57 -2.91
C ILE A 106 -2.59 -15.65 -3.75
N ILE A 107 -2.10 -15.14 -4.86
CA ILE A 107 -2.88 -14.25 -5.75
C ILE A 107 -4.07 -14.99 -6.36
N GLU A 108 -3.90 -16.24 -6.79
CA GLU A 108 -5.00 -17.07 -7.30
C GLU A 108 -6.09 -17.30 -6.23
N GLN A 109 -5.70 -17.55 -4.99
CA GLN A 109 -6.64 -17.68 -3.86
C GLN A 109 -7.38 -16.36 -3.59
N ILE A 110 -6.68 -15.22 -3.61
CA ILE A 110 -7.27 -13.89 -3.47
C ILE A 110 -8.27 -13.64 -4.60
N PHE A 111 -7.89 -13.96 -5.84
CA PHE A 111 -8.72 -13.76 -7.02
C PHE A 111 -10.02 -14.56 -6.97
N SER A 112 -9.96 -15.82 -6.51
CA SER A 112 -11.12 -16.72 -6.42
C SER A 112 -11.98 -16.51 -5.16
N SER A 113 -11.57 -15.61 -4.25
CA SER A 113 -12.25 -15.41 -2.96
C SER A 113 -13.50 -14.55 -3.09
N ALA A 114 -14.68 -15.19 -3.00
CA ALA A 114 -15.96 -14.49 -2.94
C ALA A 114 -16.03 -13.53 -1.73
N ASN A 115 -15.46 -13.91 -0.58
CA ASN A 115 -15.45 -13.08 0.62
C ASN A 115 -14.69 -11.77 0.42
N LEU A 116 -13.55 -11.79 -0.29
CA LEU A 116 -12.77 -10.59 -0.58
C LEU A 116 -13.49 -9.69 -1.57
N ASN A 117 -14.13 -10.25 -2.56
CA ASN A 117 -14.96 -9.49 -3.49
C ASN A 117 -16.13 -8.80 -2.77
N ASP A 118 -16.85 -9.53 -1.90
CA ASP A 118 -17.91 -8.95 -1.08
C ASP A 118 -17.41 -7.86 -0.12
N MET A 119 -16.24 -8.07 0.46
CA MET A 119 -15.58 -7.06 1.29
C MET A 119 -15.28 -5.80 0.49
N TRP A 120 -14.78 -5.95 -0.74
CA TRP A 120 -14.51 -4.83 -1.63
C TRP A 120 -15.80 -4.08 -2.02
N VAL A 121 -16.85 -4.78 -2.37
CA VAL A 121 -18.17 -4.18 -2.67
C VAL A 121 -18.70 -3.37 -1.47
N LYS A 122 -18.55 -3.87 -0.25
CA LYS A 122 -18.91 -3.13 0.98
C LYS A 122 -18.06 -1.88 1.15
N TYR A 123 -16.77 -1.96 0.85
CA TYR A 123 -15.85 -0.81 0.90
C TYR A 123 -16.25 0.26 -0.11
N GLN A 124 -16.55 -0.10 -1.36
CA GLN A 124 -17.03 0.82 -2.40
C GLN A 124 -18.32 1.56 -1.99
N LYS A 125 -19.27 0.85 -1.36
CA LYS A 125 -20.52 1.47 -0.85
C LYS A 125 -20.26 2.50 0.25
N LYS A 126 -19.23 2.29 1.04
CA LYS A 126 -18.87 3.19 2.17
C LYS A 126 -18.04 4.39 1.71
N PHE A 127 -17.22 4.24 0.66
CA PHE A 127 -16.27 5.24 0.24
C PHE A 127 -16.45 5.58 -1.25
N SER A 128 -17.00 6.75 -1.54
CA SER A 128 -17.32 7.22 -2.89
C SER A 128 -16.12 7.27 -3.83
N TYR A 129 -14.93 7.52 -3.31
CA TYR A 129 -13.71 7.56 -4.11
C TYR A 129 -13.28 6.18 -4.67
N ALA A 130 -13.79 5.08 -4.11
CA ALA A 130 -13.51 3.73 -4.58
C ALA A 130 -14.57 3.19 -5.55
N LYS A 131 -15.65 3.94 -5.81
CA LYS A 131 -16.86 3.49 -6.50
C LYS A 131 -16.58 2.87 -7.88
N ASP A 132 -15.68 3.46 -8.64
CA ASP A 132 -15.42 3.07 -10.04
C ASP A 132 -14.21 2.12 -10.20
N ILE A 133 -13.66 1.64 -9.07
CA ILE A 133 -12.52 0.74 -9.05
C ILE A 133 -13.02 -0.69 -8.81
N THR A 134 -13.07 -1.52 -9.83
CA THR A 134 -13.43 -2.93 -9.69
C THR A 134 -12.31 -3.72 -9.00
N PHE A 135 -12.66 -4.81 -8.30
CA PHE A 135 -11.66 -5.66 -7.66
C PHE A 135 -10.67 -6.26 -8.67
N ASP A 136 -11.14 -6.60 -9.87
CA ASP A 136 -10.28 -7.09 -10.97
C ASP A 136 -9.21 -6.08 -11.40
N LYS A 137 -9.54 -4.78 -11.43
CA LYS A 137 -8.55 -3.73 -11.73
C LYS A 137 -7.44 -3.70 -10.70
N ILE A 138 -7.78 -3.86 -9.42
CA ILE A 138 -6.81 -3.91 -8.33
C ILE A 138 -5.90 -5.12 -8.48
N LEU A 139 -6.50 -6.29 -8.73
CA LEU A 139 -5.75 -7.53 -8.93
C LEU A 139 -4.84 -7.47 -10.16
N GLY A 140 -5.28 -6.78 -11.23
CA GLY A 140 -4.45 -6.49 -12.40
C GLY A 140 -3.21 -5.67 -12.05
N VAL A 141 -3.35 -4.62 -11.24
CA VAL A 141 -2.22 -3.81 -10.76
C VAL A 141 -1.29 -4.64 -9.87
N LEU A 142 -1.85 -5.40 -8.94
CA LEU A 142 -1.08 -6.26 -8.04
C LEU A 142 -0.25 -7.30 -8.81
N ASN A 143 -0.85 -7.97 -9.80
CA ASN A 143 -0.13 -8.89 -10.68
C ASN A 143 1.01 -8.21 -11.45
N ASN A 144 0.77 -7.00 -11.97
CA ASN A 144 1.81 -6.26 -12.69
C ASN A 144 2.98 -5.86 -11.80
N LEU A 145 2.72 -5.50 -10.55
CA LEU A 145 3.75 -5.18 -9.56
C LEU A 145 4.64 -6.40 -9.24
N LEU A 146 4.04 -7.58 -9.17
CA LEU A 146 4.69 -8.82 -8.73
C LEU A 146 5.30 -9.65 -9.87
N ALA A 147 5.00 -9.28 -11.12
CA ALA A 147 5.64 -9.86 -12.31
C ALA A 147 7.07 -9.29 -12.48
#